data_3ff447eceac66525d49e7ab6542a6679
#
_entry.id   3ff447eceac66525d49e7ab6542a6679
#
_cell.length_a   1.000
_cell.length_b   1.000
_cell.length_c   1.000
_cell.angle_alpha   90.00
_cell.angle_beta   90.00
_cell.angle_gamma   90.00
#
_symmetry.space_group_name_H-M   'P 1'
#
loop_
_entity.id
_entity.type
_entity.pdbx_description
1 polymer ?
#
loop_
_entity_poly.entity_id
_entity_poly.type
_entity_poly.pdbx_seq_one_letter_code
_entity_poly.pdbx_strand_id
1 'polypeptide(L)'
;MIGPPGSGKSTLAAILAPLLPARVIANDVLREQLWGDANVQGPWSELEPHLHGAIDRAIADGDNVLVDATHAQLNWRQGLMQRSMGGQHVQWTGWWLQTPLDQCLVWNRCRQRCVPEAVIRAMHLSLNSPPQQARPQRRIHKLDPPQSRRLTAQRSDQPGPPNHP
;
A
#
# COMPACT_ATOMS: atom_id res chain seq x y z
N MET A 1 -2.20 -2.37 -0.77
CA MET A 1 -2.46 -1.63 0.47
C MET A 1 -3.72 -0.80 0.34
N ILE A 2 -4.48 -0.58 1.43
CA ILE A 2 -5.71 0.24 1.44
C ILE A 2 -5.65 1.15 2.66
N GLY A 3 -5.85 2.46 2.48
CA GLY A 3 -5.83 3.42 3.58
C GLY A 3 -5.57 4.85 3.11
N PRO A 4 -5.98 5.89 3.88
CA PRO A 4 -5.75 7.28 3.51
C PRO A 4 -4.27 7.67 3.60
N PRO A 5 -3.85 8.81 3.06
CA PRO A 5 -2.51 9.35 3.33
C PRO A 5 -2.26 9.48 4.83
N GLY A 6 -1.05 9.22 5.28
CA GLY A 6 -0.71 9.22 6.71
C GLY A 6 -1.13 7.96 7.48
N SER A 7 -1.76 6.96 6.87
CA SER A 7 -2.19 5.75 7.60
C SER A 7 -1.09 4.72 7.87
N GLY A 8 0.14 4.92 7.40
CA GLY A 8 1.26 4.00 7.62
C GLY A 8 1.45 2.94 6.51
N LYS A 9 0.81 3.08 5.34
CA LYS A 9 0.94 2.12 4.22
C LYS A 9 2.37 1.87 3.79
N SER A 10 3.12 2.92 3.50
CA SER A 10 4.51 2.81 3.03
C SER A 10 5.42 2.20 4.10
N THR A 11 5.17 2.50 5.38
CA THR A 11 5.87 1.87 6.50
C THR A 11 5.60 0.37 6.55
N LEU A 12 4.32 -0.02 6.42
CA LEU A 12 3.95 -1.44 6.38
C LEU A 12 4.51 -2.13 5.13
N ALA A 13 4.46 -1.47 3.96
CA ALA A 13 5.04 -2.01 2.72
C ALA A 13 6.54 -2.28 2.87
N ALA A 14 7.28 -1.36 3.48
CA ALA A 14 8.72 -1.53 3.73
C ALA A 14 9.02 -2.71 4.68
N ILE A 15 8.13 -2.98 5.64
CA ILE A 15 8.26 -4.14 6.55
C ILE A 15 7.91 -5.45 5.83
N LEU A 16 6.83 -5.45 5.05
CA LEU A 16 6.33 -6.67 4.41
C LEU A 16 7.14 -7.09 3.18
N ALA A 17 7.70 -6.14 2.43
CA ALA A 17 8.40 -6.44 1.20
C ALA A 17 9.52 -7.49 1.36
N PRO A 18 10.42 -7.39 2.36
CA PRO A 18 11.45 -8.41 2.57
C PRO A 18 10.90 -9.73 3.13
N LEU A 19 9.74 -9.70 3.83
CA LEU A 19 9.12 -10.90 4.40
C LEU A 19 8.35 -11.72 3.36
N LEU A 20 7.85 -11.06 2.31
CA LEU A 20 7.04 -11.67 1.27
C LEU A 20 7.81 -11.85 -0.05
N PRO A 21 9.13 -11.71 -0.08
CA PRO A 21 9.96 -11.37 -1.25
C PRO A 21 9.16 -10.67 -2.35
N ALA A 22 8.76 -9.39 -2.07
CA ALA A 22 7.84 -8.67 -2.93
C ALA A 22 8.44 -7.37 -3.47
N ARG A 23 8.18 -7.09 -4.74
CA ARG A 23 8.48 -5.81 -5.38
C ARG A 23 7.43 -4.77 -4.96
N VAL A 24 7.87 -3.66 -4.39
CA VAL A 24 6.97 -2.54 -4.04
C VAL A 24 6.77 -1.65 -5.26
N ILE A 25 5.52 -1.45 -5.64
CA ILE A 25 5.12 -0.53 -6.70
C ILE A 25 4.29 0.58 -6.05
N ALA A 26 4.84 1.81 -6.05
CA ALA A 26 4.24 2.96 -5.39
C ALA A 26 3.84 4.02 -6.42
N ASN A 27 2.61 4.54 -6.31
CA ASN A 27 2.15 5.62 -7.21
C ASN A 27 3.01 6.87 -7.12
N ASP A 28 3.57 7.18 -5.96
CA ASP A 28 4.42 8.36 -5.78
C ASP A 28 5.74 8.21 -6.56
N VAL A 29 6.33 7.01 -6.61
CA VAL A 29 7.51 6.72 -7.41
C VAL A 29 7.19 6.82 -8.91
N LEU A 30 6.05 6.30 -9.33
CA LEU A 30 5.61 6.39 -10.73
C LEU A 30 5.37 7.85 -11.15
N ARG A 31 4.78 8.68 -10.27
CA ARG A 31 4.62 10.12 -10.52
C ARG A 31 5.95 10.83 -10.68
N GLU A 32 6.91 10.53 -9.83
CA GLU A 32 8.26 11.08 -9.95
C GLU A 32 8.91 10.71 -11.27
N GLN A 33 8.77 9.46 -11.70
CA GLN A 33 9.29 9.00 -12.98
C GLN A 33 8.62 9.66 -14.20
N LEU A 34 7.29 9.90 -14.12
CA LEU A 34 6.51 10.47 -15.22
C LEU A 34 6.65 11.98 -15.32
N TRP A 35 6.67 12.69 -14.19
CA TRP A 35 6.54 14.14 -14.15
C TRP A 35 7.68 14.84 -13.39
N GLY A 36 8.69 14.10 -12.93
CA GLY A 36 9.84 14.66 -12.21
C GLY A 36 9.52 15.10 -10.77
N ASP A 37 8.28 14.95 -10.32
CA ASP A 37 7.85 15.29 -8.95
C ASP A 37 6.70 14.39 -8.50
N ALA A 38 6.91 13.67 -7.40
CA ALA A 38 5.90 12.82 -6.78
C ALA A 38 4.63 13.57 -6.33
N ASN A 39 4.69 14.91 -6.17
CA ASN A 39 3.56 15.73 -5.78
C ASN A 39 2.59 16.01 -6.94
N VAL A 40 3.05 15.94 -8.17
CA VAL A 40 2.19 16.14 -9.34
C VAL A 40 1.14 15.04 -9.36
N GLN A 41 -0.14 15.42 -9.24
CA GLN A 41 -1.23 14.42 -9.26
C GLN A 41 -1.46 13.87 -10.67
N GLY A 42 -1.26 14.69 -11.71
CA GLY A 42 -1.42 14.29 -13.10
C GLY A 42 -2.75 13.58 -13.43
N PRO A 43 -3.05 13.35 -14.69
CA PRO A 43 -4.23 12.57 -15.10
C PRO A 43 -4.06 11.08 -14.72
N TRP A 44 -5.11 10.49 -14.14
CA TRP A 44 -5.12 9.05 -13.84
C TRP A 44 -4.89 8.20 -15.11
N SER A 45 -5.45 8.64 -16.23
CA SER A 45 -5.28 7.99 -17.55
C SER A 45 -3.83 7.86 -18.01
N GLU A 46 -2.94 8.72 -17.52
CA GLU A 46 -1.50 8.64 -17.80
C GLU A 46 -0.79 7.74 -16.78
N LEU A 47 -1.13 7.84 -15.51
CA LEU A 47 -0.51 7.06 -14.44
C LEU A 47 -0.90 5.58 -14.49
N GLU A 48 -2.18 5.28 -14.76
CA GLU A 48 -2.75 3.93 -14.72
C GLU A 48 -2.01 2.93 -15.63
N PRO A 49 -1.70 3.23 -16.90
CA PRO A 49 -0.95 2.31 -17.76
C PRO A 49 0.44 1.97 -17.21
N HIS A 50 1.11 2.95 -16.59
CA HIS A 50 2.44 2.74 -15.99
C HIS A 50 2.38 1.88 -14.74
N LEU A 51 1.37 2.11 -13.88
CA LEU A 51 1.11 1.26 -12.72
C LEU A 51 0.85 -0.20 -13.16
N HIS A 52 -0.02 -0.37 -14.12
CA HIS A 52 -0.37 -1.69 -14.63
C HIS A 52 0.83 -2.36 -15.30
N GLY A 53 1.57 -1.66 -16.16
CA GLY A 53 2.76 -2.20 -16.79
C GLY A 53 3.87 -2.59 -15.80
N ALA A 54 4.01 -1.85 -14.69
CA ALA A 54 4.94 -2.21 -13.64
C ALA A 54 4.52 -3.49 -12.90
N ILE A 55 3.21 -3.64 -12.62
CA ILE A 55 2.65 -4.86 -12.01
C ILE A 55 2.82 -6.06 -12.95
N ASP A 56 2.46 -5.92 -14.23
CA ASP A 56 2.54 -6.99 -15.22
C ASP A 56 3.99 -7.50 -15.38
N ARG A 57 4.96 -6.58 -15.43
CA ARG A 57 6.39 -6.94 -15.50
C ARG A 57 6.84 -7.70 -14.26
N ALA A 58 6.49 -7.21 -13.06
CA ALA A 58 6.88 -7.87 -11.83
C ALA A 58 6.29 -9.29 -11.72
N ILE A 59 5.04 -9.47 -12.13
CA ILE A 59 4.39 -10.80 -12.16
C ILE A 59 5.05 -11.71 -13.21
N ALA A 60 5.39 -11.18 -14.39
CA ALA A 60 6.09 -11.95 -15.42
C ALA A 60 7.49 -12.38 -14.96
N ASP A 61 8.17 -11.57 -14.15
CA ASP A 61 9.45 -11.90 -13.52
C ASP A 61 9.31 -12.93 -12.37
N GLY A 62 8.08 -13.30 -12.00
CA GLY A 62 7.79 -14.24 -10.91
C GLY A 62 7.78 -13.63 -9.52
N ASP A 63 7.79 -12.29 -9.41
CA ASP A 63 7.78 -11.60 -8.13
C ASP A 63 6.39 -11.55 -7.49
N ASN A 64 6.34 -11.55 -6.16
CA ASN A 64 5.20 -11.02 -5.45
C ASN A 64 5.17 -9.49 -5.58
N VAL A 65 3.97 -8.89 -5.57
CA VAL A 65 3.80 -7.45 -5.75
C VAL A 65 3.08 -6.83 -4.56
N LEU A 66 3.66 -5.76 -4.02
CA LEU A 66 3.02 -4.88 -3.04
C LEU A 66 2.69 -3.53 -3.70
N VAL A 67 1.40 -3.27 -3.95
CA VAL A 67 0.97 -1.98 -4.48
C VAL A 67 0.77 -0.99 -3.32
N ASP A 68 1.67 0.00 -3.20
CA ASP A 68 1.57 1.09 -2.23
C ASP A 68 0.86 2.29 -2.86
N ALA A 69 -0.46 2.26 -2.77
CA ALA A 69 -1.34 3.33 -3.19
C ALA A 69 -2.54 3.43 -2.24
N THR A 70 -3.26 4.57 -2.27
CA THR A 70 -4.37 4.81 -1.34
C THR A 70 -5.53 3.84 -1.55
N HIS A 71 -5.85 3.50 -2.81
CA HIS A 71 -6.96 2.63 -3.21
C HIS A 71 -8.28 2.93 -2.47
N ALA A 72 -8.56 4.23 -2.24
CA ALA A 72 -9.71 4.68 -1.47
C ALA A 72 -11.03 4.30 -2.15
N GLN A 73 -11.12 4.41 -3.46
CA GLN A 73 -12.34 4.14 -4.21
C GLN A 73 -12.47 2.66 -4.58
N LEU A 74 -13.70 2.14 -4.50
CA LEU A 74 -13.99 0.75 -4.79
C LEU A 74 -13.71 0.38 -6.26
N ASN A 75 -14.08 1.27 -7.20
CA ASN A 75 -13.86 1.06 -8.64
C ASN A 75 -12.37 0.91 -8.99
N TRP A 76 -11.49 1.68 -8.37
CA TRP A 76 -10.05 1.54 -8.56
C TRP A 76 -9.53 0.16 -8.10
N ARG A 77 -10.03 -0.31 -6.93
CA ARG A 77 -9.68 -1.66 -6.45
C ARG A 77 -10.21 -2.75 -7.36
N GLN A 78 -11.45 -2.58 -7.85
CA GLN A 78 -12.07 -3.54 -8.77
C GLN A 78 -11.34 -3.57 -10.12
N GLY A 79 -11.04 -2.41 -10.70
CA GLY A 79 -10.30 -2.30 -11.96
C GLY A 79 -8.95 -3.01 -11.88
N LEU A 80 -8.18 -2.76 -10.80
CA LEU A 80 -6.90 -3.42 -10.58
C LEU A 80 -7.04 -4.95 -10.50
N MET A 81 -8.08 -5.45 -9.82
CA MET A 81 -8.28 -6.88 -9.57
C MET A 81 -8.95 -7.63 -10.73
N GLN A 82 -9.67 -6.93 -11.60
CA GLN A 82 -10.36 -7.53 -12.76
C GLN A 82 -9.45 -7.67 -13.97
N ARG A 83 -8.32 -6.99 -13.95
CA ARG A 83 -7.38 -7.02 -15.06
C ARG A 83 -6.85 -8.45 -15.28
N SER A 84 -6.82 -8.86 -16.53
CA SER A 84 -6.18 -10.10 -16.94
C SER A 84 -4.66 -9.94 -16.88
N MET A 85 -4.01 -10.73 -16.07
CA MET A 85 -2.55 -10.73 -15.87
C MET A 85 -1.91 -11.78 -16.83
N GLY A 86 -2.09 -11.60 -18.13
CA GLY A 86 -1.44 -12.48 -19.13
C GLY A 86 -1.78 -13.96 -19.00
N GLY A 87 -2.96 -14.30 -18.47
CA GLY A 87 -3.38 -15.69 -18.21
C GLY A 87 -2.83 -16.30 -16.92
N GLN A 88 -2.03 -15.57 -16.17
CA GLN A 88 -1.52 -16.06 -14.88
C GLN A 88 -2.57 -15.99 -13.78
N HIS A 89 -2.57 -16.98 -12.91
CA HIS A 89 -3.45 -17.03 -11.75
C HIS A 89 -2.87 -16.15 -10.62
N VAL A 90 -3.42 -14.93 -10.45
CA VAL A 90 -2.99 -13.98 -9.43
C VAL A 90 -3.91 -14.03 -8.23
N GLN A 91 -3.34 -14.26 -7.04
CA GLN A 91 -4.06 -14.17 -5.78
C GLN A 91 -3.94 -12.77 -5.19
N TRP A 92 -5.07 -12.11 -4.96
CA TRP A 92 -5.12 -10.77 -4.40
C TRP A 92 -5.33 -10.77 -2.90
N THR A 93 -4.48 -10.03 -2.19
CA THR A 93 -4.62 -9.80 -0.74
C THR A 93 -4.71 -8.31 -0.47
N GLY A 94 -5.78 -7.87 0.19
CA GLY A 94 -5.98 -6.49 0.61
C GLY A 94 -5.52 -6.28 2.05
N TRP A 95 -4.59 -5.35 2.29
CA TRP A 95 -4.21 -4.89 3.62
C TRP A 95 -4.88 -3.55 3.88
N TRP A 96 -5.93 -3.54 4.71
CA TRP A 96 -6.68 -2.33 5.03
C TRP A 96 -6.25 -1.79 6.39
N LEU A 97 -5.58 -0.63 6.36
CA LEU A 97 -5.13 0.08 7.54
C LEU A 97 -6.27 0.97 8.05
N GLN A 98 -6.83 0.62 9.19
CA GLN A 98 -7.91 1.34 9.88
C GLN A 98 -7.35 2.39 10.85
N THR A 99 -6.34 3.15 10.43
CA THR A 99 -5.77 4.22 11.23
C THR A 99 -6.79 5.34 11.42
N PRO A 100 -7.06 5.78 12.66
CA PRO A 100 -7.96 6.89 12.94
C PRO A 100 -7.56 8.16 12.20
N LEU A 101 -8.54 8.99 11.85
CA LEU A 101 -8.32 10.19 11.04
C LEU A 101 -7.34 11.17 11.72
N ASP A 102 -7.51 11.40 13.01
CA ASP A 102 -6.64 12.26 13.81
C ASP A 102 -5.18 11.79 13.77
N GLN A 103 -4.96 10.48 13.88
CA GLN A 103 -3.62 9.90 13.78
C GLN A 103 -3.05 10.02 12.36
N CYS A 104 -3.88 9.88 11.32
CA CYS A 104 -3.45 10.11 9.94
C CYS A 104 -3.00 11.56 9.74
N LEU A 105 -3.72 12.53 10.30
CA LEU A 105 -3.39 13.94 10.23
C LEU A 105 -2.08 14.25 10.98
N VAL A 106 -1.90 13.71 12.18
CA VAL A 106 -0.66 13.85 12.95
C VAL A 106 0.53 13.31 12.18
N TRP A 107 0.45 12.08 11.68
CA TRP A 107 1.54 11.46 10.94
C TRP A 107 1.81 12.14 9.60
N ASN A 108 0.78 12.68 8.96
CA ASN A 108 0.94 13.44 7.71
C ASN A 108 1.78 14.71 7.93
N ARG A 109 1.58 15.41 9.06
CA ARG A 109 2.38 16.62 9.40
C ARG A 109 3.86 16.32 9.66
N CYS A 110 4.17 15.10 10.09
CA CYS A 110 5.55 14.67 10.35
C CYS A 110 6.30 14.19 9.09
N ARG A 111 5.65 14.21 7.92
CA ARG A 111 6.27 13.77 6.65
C ARG A 111 6.93 14.95 5.95
N GLN A 112 8.01 14.67 5.21
CA GLN A 112 8.60 15.67 4.30
C GLN A 112 7.58 16.15 3.26
N ARG A 113 6.73 15.24 2.77
CA ARG A 113 5.63 15.53 1.86
C ARG A 113 4.31 15.46 2.60
N CYS A 114 3.70 16.62 2.85
CA CYS A 114 2.37 16.72 3.44
C CYS A 114 1.28 16.74 2.37
N VAL A 115 0.27 15.90 2.56
CA VAL A 115 -0.97 15.94 1.75
C VAL A 115 -1.94 16.92 2.41
N PRO A 116 -2.69 17.75 1.64
CA PRO A 116 -3.69 18.65 2.21
C PRO A 116 -4.70 17.90 3.08
N GLU A 117 -5.00 18.43 4.27
CA GLU A 117 -5.89 17.75 5.23
C GLU A 117 -7.29 17.46 4.67
N ALA A 118 -7.82 18.36 3.82
CA ALA A 118 -9.12 18.16 3.17
C ALA A 118 -9.12 16.88 2.32
N VAL A 119 -8.02 16.60 1.62
CA VAL A 119 -7.86 15.36 0.81
C VAL A 119 -7.84 14.13 1.70
N ILE A 120 -7.11 14.19 2.82
CA ILE A 120 -7.04 13.07 3.78
C ILE A 120 -8.42 12.77 4.35
N ARG A 121 -9.17 13.81 4.74
CA ARG A 121 -10.54 13.69 5.27
C ARG A 121 -11.49 13.08 4.24
N ALA A 122 -11.46 13.57 3.00
CA ALA A 122 -12.29 13.03 1.92
C ALA A 122 -11.98 11.55 1.64
N MET A 123 -10.70 11.17 1.58
CA MET A 123 -10.28 9.79 1.37
C MET A 123 -10.61 8.90 2.56
N HIS A 124 -10.51 9.39 3.79
CA HIS A 124 -10.89 8.64 4.99
C HIS A 124 -12.39 8.35 5.00
N LEU A 125 -13.23 9.34 4.64
CA LEU A 125 -14.68 9.16 4.50
C LEU A 125 -15.05 8.14 3.42
N SER A 126 -14.37 8.16 2.28
CA SER A 126 -14.63 7.19 1.19
C SER A 126 -14.29 5.75 1.55
N LEU A 127 -13.44 5.54 2.57
CA LEU A 127 -13.06 4.22 3.08
C LEU A 127 -13.96 3.70 4.20
N ASN A 128 -14.91 4.51 4.71
CA ASN A 128 -15.87 4.08 5.73
C ASN A 128 -16.86 3.00 5.23
N SER A 129 -16.98 2.84 3.91
CA SER A 129 -17.63 1.65 3.34
C SER A 129 -16.59 0.53 3.27
N PRO A 130 -16.75 -0.56 4.05
CA PRO A 130 -15.78 -1.63 4.08
C PRO A 130 -15.55 -2.17 2.68
N PRO A 131 -14.29 -2.50 2.32
CA PRO A 131 -14.01 -3.17 1.07
C PRO A 131 -14.80 -4.47 1.01
N GLN A 132 -15.70 -4.59 0.02
CA GLN A 132 -16.49 -5.81 -0.12
C GLN A 132 -15.56 -7.00 -0.39
N GLN A 133 -15.72 -8.06 0.39
CA GLN A 133 -15.11 -9.36 0.12
C GLN A 133 -15.80 -9.97 -1.12
N ALA A 134 -15.29 -9.65 -2.30
CA ALA A 134 -15.83 -10.19 -3.53
C ALA A 134 -15.02 -11.42 -3.96
N ARG A 135 -15.56 -12.60 -3.72
CA ARG A 135 -15.11 -13.95 -4.13
C ARG A 135 -14.02 -14.62 -3.28
N PRO A 136 -14.01 -15.98 -3.20
CA PRO A 136 -13.18 -16.77 -2.27
C PRO A 136 -11.66 -16.67 -2.45
N GLN A 137 -11.18 -16.03 -3.51
CA GLN A 137 -9.74 -15.83 -3.78
C GLN A 137 -9.19 -14.48 -3.29
N ARG A 138 -10.00 -13.69 -2.59
CA ARG A 138 -9.63 -12.34 -2.12
C ARG A 138 -9.68 -12.30 -0.60
N ARG A 139 -8.51 -12.15 0.01
CA ARG A 139 -8.39 -11.96 1.46
C ARG A 139 -8.20 -10.48 1.75
N ILE A 140 -8.95 -9.94 2.72
CA ILE A 140 -8.76 -8.58 3.23
C ILE A 140 -8.38 -8.70 4.69
N HIS A 141 -7.18 -8.23 5.02
CA HIS A 141 -6.71 -8.14 6.40
C HIS A 141 -6.91 -6.72 6.90
N LYS A 142 -7.65 -6.58 7.99
CA LYS A 142 -7.78 -5.32 8.71
C LYS A 142 -6.63 -5.22 9.69
N LEU A 143 -5.95 -4.08 9.71
CA LEU A 143 -4.83 -3.83 10.61
C LEU A 143 -5.12 -2.57 11.43
N ASP A 144 -5.13 -2.73 12.74
CA ASP A 144 -5.22 -1.62 13.68
C ASP A 144 -3.82 -1.05 13.99
N PRO A 145 -3.69 0.26 14.25
CA PRO A 145 -2.42 0.93 14.49
C PRO A 145 -1.50 0.28 15.54
N PRO A 146 -2.01 -0.31 16.65
CA PRO A 146 -1.16 -0.99 17.63
C PRO A 146 -0.45 -2.23 17.09
N GLN A 147 -1.02 -2.91 16.09
CA GLN A 147 -0.43 -4.13 15.53
C GLN A 147 0.78 -3.83 14.64
N SER A 148 0.79 -2.70 13.94
CA SER A 148 1.95 -2.27 13.16
C SER A 148 3.15 -1.87 14.04
N ARG A 149 2.92 -1.41 15.28
CA ARG A 149 3.98 -1.15 16.26
C ARG A 149 4.57 -2.43 16.88
N ARG A 150 3.77 -3.48 17.06
CA ARG A 150 4.26 -4.76 17.62
C ARG A 150 5.21 -5.50 16.67
N LEU A 151 5.00 -5.39 15.36
CA LEU A 151 5.88 -5.99 14.36
C LEU A 151 7.28 -5.35 14.32
N THR A 152 7.38 -4.06 14.65
CA THR A 152 8.67 -3.36 14.78
C THR A 152 9.40 -3.65 16.09
N ALA A 153 8.68 -3.87 17.19
CA ALA A 153 9.26 -4.12 18.51
C ALA A 153 9.86 -5.54 18.66
N GLN A 154 9.32 -6.53 17.98
CA GLN A 154 9.80 -7.92 18.07
C GLN A 154 11.17 -8.16 17.39
N ARG A 155 11.70 -7.21 16.62
CA ARG A 155 13.01 -7.33 15.98
C ARG A 155 14.18 -6.87 16.83
N SER A 156 13.93 -6.13 17.93
CA SER A 156 14.99 -5.58 18.81
C SER A 156 15.36 -6.50 19.98
N ASP A 157 14.61 -7.60 20.23
CA ASP A 157 14.78 -8.46 21.41
C ASP A 157 15.35 -9.86 21.09
N GLN A 158 16.03 -10.05 19.96
CA GLN A 158 16.84 -11.29 19.81
C GLN A 158 18.18 -11.10 20.49
N PRO A 159 18.48 -11.83 21.57
CA PRO A 159 19.79 -11.84 22.17
C PRO A 159 20.80 -12.40 21.16
N GLY A 160 21.93 -11.69 21.02
CA GLY A 160 23.05 -12.14 20.19
C GLY A 160 23.54 -13.54 20.60
N PRO A 161 24.16 -14.29 19.67
CA PRO A 161 24.65 -15.62 19.96
C PRO A 161 25.66 -15.57 21.12
N PRO A 162 25.66 -16.57 22.04
CA PRO A 162 26.60 -16.61 23.14
C PRO A 162 28.03 -16.76 22.59
N ASN A 163 28.92 -15.86 23.02
CA ASN A 163 30.36 -16.04 22.83
C ASN A 163 30.80 -17.29 23.57
N HIS A 164 31.24 -18.27 22.85
CA HIS A 164 32.00 -19.39 23.42
C HIS A 164 33.47 -19.00 23.56
N PRO A 165 34.11 -19.40 24.67
CA PRO A 165 35.51 -19.14 24.97
C PRO A 165 36.47 -19.92 24.04
#